data_f7699b6e4608bb91d10f5aaf9c2c3eb3
#
_entry.id   f7699b6e4608bb91d10f5aaf9c2c3eb3
#
_cell.length_a   1.000
_cell.length_b   1.000
_cell.length_c   1.000
_cell.angle_alpha   90.00
_cell.angle_beta   90.00
_cell.angle_gamma   90.00
#
_symmetry.space_group_name_H-M   'P 1'
#
loop_
_entity.id
_entity.type
_entity.pdbx_description
1 polymer ?
#
loop_
_entity_poly.entity_id
_entity_poly.type
_entity_poly.pdbx_seq_one_letter_code
_entity_poly.pdbx_strand_id
1 'polypeptide(L)' 'MNALKYGITVLNSPGTIDADYTGEIGVILVNLSNEVFKVEDGERICQMVIANHQNVNWQPVEILKETERGAGGFGHTGNK' A
#
# COMPACT_ATOMS: atom_id res chain seq x y z
N MET A 1 -10.77 -0.16 -14.72
CA MET A 1 -11.89 -0.25 -13.76
C MET A 1 -11.92 0.99 -12.90
N ASN A 2 -13.08 1.47 -12.57
CA ASN A 2 -13.24 2.68 -11.78
C ASN A 2 -14.03 2.37 -10.50
N ALA A 3 -13.35 2.31 -9.36
CA ALA A 3 -13.96 1.97 -8.08
C ALA A 3 -15.06 2.96 -7.69
N LEU A 4 -14.87 4.23 -7.99
CA LEU A 4 -15.84 5.25 -7.66
C LEU A 4 -17.16 5.03 -8.39
N LYS A 5 -17.09 4.54 -9.61
CA LYS A 5 -18.27 4.30 -10.43
C LYS A 5 -18.94 2.95 -10.13
N TYR A 6 -18.15 1.92 -9.88
CA TYR A 6 -18.68 0.56 -9.76
C TYR A 6 -18.62 0.00 -8.36
N GLY A 7 -17.93 0.65 -7.44
CA GLY A 7 -17.76 0.14 -6.09
C GLY A 7 -16.79 -1.02 -5.98
N ILE A 8 -15.92 -1.18 -6.97
CA ILE A 8 -14.93 -2.26 -6.98
C ILE A 8 -13.58 -1.67 -6.59
N THR A 9 -12.90 -2.30 -5.65
CA THR A 9 -11.59 -1.83 -5.21
C THR A 9 -10.64 -2.99 -5.00
N VAL A 10 -9.36 -2.68 -4.85
CA VAL A 10 -8.32 -3.68 -4.62
C VAL A 10 -8.01 -3.70 -3.13
N LEU A 11 -8.29 -4.83 -2.49
CA LEU A 11 -8.10 -4.97 -1.04
C LEU A 11 -6.63 -4.91 -0.66
N ASN A 12 -5.75 -5.51 -1.45
CA ASN A 12 -4.33 -5.54 -1.16
C ASN A 12 -3.59 -4.36 -1.81
N SER A 13 -4.20 -3.18 -1.78
CA SER A 13 -3.59 -1.96 -2.29
C SER A 13 -3.46 -0.93 -1.16
N PRO A 14 -2.33 -0.22 -1.07
CA PRO A 14 -1.09 -0.47 -1.82
C PRO A 14 -0.37 -1.69 -1.28
N GLY A 15 -0.04 -2.62 -2.16
CA GLY A 15 0.68 -3.82 -1.78
C GLY A 15 2.11 -3.76 -2.28
N THR A 16 3.04 -4.15 -1.44
CA THR A 16 4.45 -4.19 -1.82
C THR A 16 4.82 -5.61 -2.21
N ILE A 17 5.43 -5.75 -3.37
CA ILE A 17 5.93 -7.03 -3.83
C ILE A 17 7.44 -7.01 -3.66
N ASP A 18 7.96 -7.96 -2.89
CA ASP A 18 9.38 -8.01 -2.58
C ASP A 18 10.21 -8.25 -3.85
N ALA A 19 11.39 -7.66 -3.90
CA ALA A 19 12.24 -7.75 -5.08
C ALA A 19 12.66 -9.19 -5.38
N ASP A 20 12.74 -10.03 -4.36
CA ASP A 20 13.14 -11.43 -4.51
C ASP A 20 11.96 -12.38 -4.63
N TYR A 21 10.74 -11.87 -4.74
CA TYR A 21 9.57 -12.70 -4.89
C TYR A 21 9.46 -13.21 -6.30
N THR A 22 9.30 -14.51 -6.44
CA THR A 22 9.20 -15.16 -7.74
C THR A 22 7.86 -15.85 -7.97
N GLY A 23 6.94 -15.71 -7.03
CA GLY A 23 5.62 -16.32 -7.15
C GLY A 23 4.67 -15.52 -8.01
N GLU A 24 3.46 -16.00 -8.12
CA GLU A 24 2.43 -15.34 -8.89
C GLU A 24 1.93 -14.10 -8.15
N ILE A 25 1.74 -13.03 -8.90
CA ILE A 25 1.19 -11.79 -8.34
C ILE A 25 -0.32 -11.89 -8.37
N GLY A 26 -0.94 -11.79 -7.19
CA GLY A 26 -2.38 -11.88 -7.07
C GLY A 26 -3.00 -10.54 -6.71
N VAL A 27 -4.17 -10.28 -7.26
CA VAL A 27 -4.95 -9.08 -6.96
C VAL A 27 -6.23 -9.53 -6.26
N ILE A 28 -6.50 -8.92 -5.10
CA ILE A 28 -7.71 -9.22 -4.34
C ILE A 28 -8.71 -8.10 -4.57
N LEU A 29 -9.82 -8.42 -5.21
CA LEU A 29 -10.85 -7.43 -5.50
C LEU A 29 -11.97 -7.53 -4.47
N VAL A 30 -12.52 -6.37 -4.11
CA VAL A 30 -13.66 -6.27 -3.23
C VAL A 30 -14.77 -5.52 -3.95
N ASN A 31 -15.96 -6.09 -3.94
CA ASN A 31 -17.14 -5.44 -4.50
C ASN A 31 -17.95 -4.84 -3.35
N LEU A 32 -17.93 -3.53 -3.23
CA LEU A 32 -18.64 -2.81 -2.19
C LEU A 32 -20.04 -2.40 -2.62
N SER A 33 -20.46 -2.77 -3.83
CA SER A 33 -21.77 -2.44 -4.34
C SER A 33 -22.77 -3.55 -4.03
N ASN A 34 -24.03 -3.32 -4.35
CA ASN A 34 -25.07 -4.33 -4.24
C ASN A 34 -25.31 -5.07 -5.56
N GLU A 35 -24.47 -4.82 -6.55
CA GLU A 35 -24.67 -5.40 -7.87
C GLU A 35 -23.52 -6.34 -8.23
N VAL A 36 -23.81 -7.31 -9.07
CA VAL A 36 -22.81 -8.21 -9.58
C VAL A 36 -21.92 -7.46 -10.56
N PHE A 37 -20.62 -7.61 -10.40
CA PHE A 37 -19.65 -7.03 -11.33
C PHE A 37 -18.88 -8.17 -11.97
N LYS A 38 -18.95 -8.27 -13.30
CA LYS A 38 -18.27 -9.32 -14.04
C LYS A 38 -16.94 -8.79 -14.57
N VAL A 39 -15.87 -9.50 -14.26
CA VAL A 39 -14.54 -9.18 -14.77
C VAL A 39 -14.33 -9.97 -16.06
N GLU A 40 -14.15 -9.27 -17.16
CA GLU A 40 -13.90 -9.91 -18.44
C GLU A 40 -12.43 -10.23 -18.61
N ASP A 41 -12.13 -11.26 -19.38
CA ASP A 41 -10.76 -11.61 -19.70
C ASP A 41 -10.10 -10.44 -20.43
N GLY A 42 -8.88 -10.08 -19.98
CA GLY A 42 -8.15 -8.95 -20.54
C GLY A 42 -8.54 -7.59 -19.99
N GLU A 43 -9.50 -7.53 -19.10
CA GLU A 43 -9.93 -6.27 -18.52
C GLU A 43 -8.89 -5.73 -17.54
N ARG A 44 -8.70 -4.41 -17.54
CA ARG A 44 -7.80 -3.76 -16.58
C ARG A 44 -8.48 -3.65 -15.23
N ILE A 45 -7.86 -4.20 -14.21
CA ILE A 45 -8.46 -4.23 -12.87
C ILE A 45 -7.66 -3.44 -11.84
N CYS A 46 -6.40 -3.20 -12.10
CA CYS A 46 -5.54 -2.45 -11.19
C CYS A 46 -4.31 -1.98 -11.94
N GLN A 47 -3.39 -1.35 -11.21
CA GLN A 47 -2.16 -0.84 -11.78
C GLN A 47 -0.98 -1.28 -10.93
N MET A 48 0.10 -1.68 -11.58
CA MET A 48 1.35 -2.00 -10.91
C MET A 48 2.35 -0.90 -11.21
N VAL A 49 3.00 -0.41 -10.16
CA VAL A 49 4.01 0.64 -10.28
C VAL A 49 5.34 0.07 -9.83
N ILE A 50 6.36 0.24 -10.66
CA ILE A 50 7.71 -0.19 -10.33
C ILE A 50 8.49 1.05 -9.88
N ALA A 51 9.04 0.98 -8.68
CA ALA A 51 9.75 2.11 -8.10
C ALA A 51 11.00 1.64 -7.38
N ASN A 52 11.97 2.51 -7.31
CA ASN A 52 13.17 2.25 -6.53
C ASN A 52 12.86 2.46 -5.05
N HIS A 53 13.53 1.70 -4.21
CA HIS A 53 13.46 1.91 -2.78
C HIS A 53 14.88 1.94 -2.22
N GLN A 54 15.01 2.48 -1.01
CA GLN A 54 16.28 2.55 -0.34
C GLN A 54 16.33 1.52 0.77
N ASN A 55 17.49 0.90 0.90
CA ASN A 55 17.75 0.00 2.01
C ASN A 55 18.18 0.81 3.23
N VAL A 56 17.73 0.38 4.39
CA VAL A 56 18.07 1.04 5.65
C VAL A 56 19.11 0.22 6.37
N ASN A 57 20.18 0.88 6.76
CA ASN A 57 21.19 0.27 7.61
C ASN A 57 20.97 0.75 9.04
N TRP A 58 20.64 -0.18 9.91
CA TRP A 58 20.39 0.15 11.30
C TRP A 58 21.70 0.41 12.01
N GLN A 59 21.76 1.50 12.77
CA GLN A 59 22.94 1.84 13.56
C GLN A 59 22.53 1.90 15.02
N PRO A 60 22.93 0.91 15.82
CA PRO A 60 22.61 0.94 17.24
C PRO A 60 23.33 2.10 17.92
N VAL A 61 22.61 2.84 18.76
CA VAL A 61 23.19 3.93 19.52
C VAL A 61 22.60 3.88 20.92
N GLU A 62 23.37 4.39 21.89
CA GLU A 62 22.90 4.44 23.27
C GLU A 62 21.99 5.64 23.50
N ILE A 63 22.30 6.76 22.83
CA ILE A 63 21.56 8.00 23.01
C ILE A 63 21.14 8.48 21.63
N LEU A 64 19.84 8.72 21.46
CA LEU A 64 19.33 9.24 20.22
C LEU A 64 19.56 10.74 20.13
N LYS A 65 19.91 11.19 18.94
CA LYS A 65 20.02 12.61 18.67
C LYS A 65 18.65 13.24 18.68
N GLU A 66 18.51 14.37 19.34
CA GLU A 66 17.24 15.08 19.36
C GLU A 66 16.89 15.65 18.00
N THR A 67 15.63 15.60 17.66
CA THR A 67 15.10 16.21 16.45
C THR A 67 13.88 17.02 16.82
N GLU A 68 13.40 17.81 15.87
CA GLU A 68 12.19 18.58 16.06
C GLU A 68 11.00 17.73 16.46
N ARG A 69 10.91 16.53 15.91
CA ARG A 69 9.82 15.63 16.22
C ARG A 69 10.03 14.89 17.53
N GLY A 70 11.30 14.64 17.88
CA GLY A 70 11.64 13.87 19.06
C GLY A 70 11.02 12.49 19.02
N ALA A 71 10.35 12.08 20.08
CA ALA A 71 9.70 10.79 20.18
C ALA A 71 8.26 10.79 19.65
N GLY A 72 7.84 11.84 18.98
CA GLY A 72 6.48 11.96 18.49
C GLY A 72 6.13 10.91 17.45
N GLY A 73 5.06 10.18 17.67
CA GLY A 73 4.53 9.21 16.74
C GLY A 73 3.24 9.69 16.13
N PHE A 74 2.32 8.77 15.92
CA PHE A 74 1.00 9.13 15.42
C PHE A 74 0.36 10.13 16.37
N GLY A 75 -0.19 11.21 15.81
CA GLY A 75 -0.82 12.24 16.60
C GLY A 75 0.11 13.34 17.07
N HIS A 76 1.39 13.26 16.71
CA HIS A 76 2.36 14.29 17.12
C HIS A 76 1.94 15.67 16.66
N THR A 77 1.41 15.78 15.45
CA THR A 77 0.95 17.06 14.94
C THR A 77 -0.48 17.35 15.29
N GLY A 78 -1.13 16.49 16.01
CA GLY A 78 -2.48 16.71 16.45
C GLY A 78 -2.49 17.64 17.64
N ASN A 79 -3.69 17.89 18.09
CA ASN A 79 -3.83 18.74 19.21
C ASN A 79 -3.86 17.98 20.42
N LYS A 80 -2.93 17.21 20.58
CA LYS A 80 -2.95 16.43 21.74
C LYS A 80 -1.95 16.83 22.66
#